data_5e7022809b0ce9b341ba0a01666578fc
#
_entry.id   5e7022809b0ce9b341ba0a01666578fc
#
_cell.length_a   1.000
_cell.length_b   1.000
_cell.length_c   1.000
_cell.angle_alpha   90.00
_cell.angle_beta   90.00
_cell.angle_gamma   90.00
#
_symmetry.space_group_name_H-M   'P 1'
#
loop_
_entity.id
_entity.type
_entity.pdbx_description
1 polymer ?
#
loop_
_entity_poly.entity_id
_entity_poly.type
_entity_poly.pdbx_seq_one_letter_code
_entity_poly.pdbx_strand_id
1 'polypeptide(L)'
;MLAQLNEVLVKLGFELIDDKKSRVIEKVKNLIIDLVYSKSNLLKNNLSEAITTSIGQDYSYISSLFSQQENSTIEHYYILQKIERVKELIVYDELSLSEIAFQLHYSSTSHLSKQFKKVTGFTPTDFKNLKGQKRMSIENL
;
A
#
# COMPACT_ATOMS: atom_id res chain seq x y z
N MET A 1 38.72 -5.31 -28.47
CA MET A 1 38.98 -4.71 -27.14
C MET A 1 38.11 -3.50 -26.85
N LEU A 2 38.13 -2.48 -27.72
CA LEU A 2 37.31 -1.28 -27.50
C LEU A 2 35.80 -1.56 -27.54
N ALA A 3 35.33 -2.44 -28.43
CA ALA A 3 33.95 -2.81 -28.55
C ALA A 3 33.43 -3.54 -27.29
N GLN A 4 34.23 -4.42 -26.71
CA GLN A 4 33.90 -5.14 -25.50
C GLN A 4 33.81 -4.21 -24.27
N LEU A 5 34.73 -3.23 -24.20
CA LEU A 5 34.72 -2.23 -23.14
C LEU A 5 33.46 -1.36 -23.21
N ASN A 6 33.04 -0.94 -24.41
CA ASN A 6 31.82 -0.17 -24.61
C ASN A 6 30.58 -0.95 -24.21
N GLU A 7 30.51 -2.23 -24.54
CA GLU A 7 29.38 -3.10 -24.13
C GLU A 7 29.29 -3.20 -22.61
N VAL A 8 30.41 -3.37 -21.92
CA VAL A 8 30.44 -3.44 -20.45
C VAL A 8 29.98 -2.12 -19.85
N LEU A 9 30.45 -0.97 -20.36
CA LEU A 9 30.05 0.35 -19.86
C LEU A 9 28.59 0.64 -20.07
N VAL A 10 28.02 0.26 -21.23
CA VAL A 10 26.59 0.41 -21.52
C VAL A 10 25.77 -0.45 -20.56
N LYS A 11 26.17 -1.69 -20.34
CA LYS A 11 25.49 -2.60 -19.41
C LYS A 11 25.49 -2.06 -17.97
N LEU A 12 26.62 -1.53 -17.49
CA LEU A 12 26.74 -0.90 -16.17
C LEU A 12 25.84 0.32 -16.05
N GLY A 13 25.74 1.12 -17.12
CA GLY A 13 24.84 2.28 -17.14
C GLY A 13 23.39 1.88 -17.00
N PHE A 14 22.95 0.84 -17.67
CA PHE A 14 21.59 0.30 -17.55
C PHE A 14 21.33 -0.24 -16.14
N GLU A 15 22.26 -0.95 -15.55
CA GLU A 15 22.12 -1.47 -14.18
C GLU A 15 21.98 -0.34 -13.16
N LEU A 16 22.73 0.75 -13.31
CA LEU A 16 22.62 1.93 -12.43
C LEU A 16 21.28 2.63 -12.56
N ILE A 17 20.72 2.74 -13.78
CA ILE A 17 19.41 3.32 -14.02
C ILE A 17 18.33 2.46 -13.37
N ASP A 18 18.39 1.14 -13.54
CA ASP A 18 17.44 0.20 -12.93
C ASP A 18 17.50 0.26 -11.41
N ASP A 19 18.69 0.40 -10.82
CA ASP A 19 18.85 0.57 -9.36
C ASP A 19 18.18 1.84 -8.87
N LYS A 20 18.32 2.95 -9.58
CA LYS A 20 17.68 4.22 -9.23
C LYS A 20 16.16 4.10 -9.28
N LYS A 21 15.63 3.48 -10.34
CA LYS A 21 14.20 3.24 -10.51
C LYS A 21 13.66 2.36 -9.38
N SER A 22 14.35 1.28 -9.06
CA SER A 22 13.99 0.37 -7.98
C SER A 22 13.96 1.09 -6.64
N ARG A 23 14.91 1.99 -6.37
CA ARG A 23 14.94 2.79 -5.12
C ARG A 23 13.76 3.72 -5.01
N VAL A 24 13.35 4.36 -6.12
CA VAL A 24 12.16 5.22 -6.13
C VAL A 24 10.93 4.41 -5.77
N ILE A 25 10.75 3.25 -6.37
CA ILE A 25 9.61 2.36 -6.11
C ILE A 25 9.61 1.89 -4.66
N GLU A 26 10.76 1.50 -4.13
CA GLU A 26 10.89 1.10 -2.72
C GLU A 26 10.53 2.24 -1.78
N LYS A 27 10.95 3.47 -2.08
CA LYS A 27 10.58 4.64 -1.27
C LYS A 27 9.08 4.88 -1.28
N VAL A 28 8.42 4.72 -2.44
CA VAL A 28 6.95 4.86 -2.54
C VAL A 28 6.26 3.80 -1.67
N LYS A 29 6.67 2.54 -1.80
CA LYS A 29 6.10 1.45 -1.02
C LYS A 29 6.29 1.65 0.48
N ASN A 30 7.49 2.03 0.91
CA ASN A 30 7.79 2.27 2.31
C ASN A 30 6.97 3.43 2.87
N LEU A 31 6.82 4.51 2.11
CA LEU A 31 5.99 5.63 2.52
C LEU A 31 4.53 5.22 2.69
N ILE A 32 4.00 4.44 1.77
CA ILE A 32 2.61 3.96 1.83
C ILE A 32 2.42 3.07 3.06
N ILE A 33 3.35 2.17 3.33
CA ILE A 33 3.30 1.30 4.51
C ILE A 33 3.35 2.13 5.79
N ASP A 34 4.22 3.13 5.85
CA ASP A 34 4.30 4.04 7.00
C ASP A 34 2.99 4.78 7.23
N LEU A 35 2.35 5.27 6.17
CA LEU A 35 1.05 5.94 6.26
C LEU A 35 -0.04 5.00 6.78
N VAL A 36 -0.04 3.76 6.32
CA VAL A 36 -1.04 2.75 6.69
C VAL A 36 -0.88 2.32 8.15
N TYR A 37 0.35 2.20 8.64
CA TYR A 37 0.62 1.74 10.00
C TYR A 37 0.74 2.87 11.04
N SER A 38 0.62 4.12 10.61
CA SER A 38 0.63 5.27 11.52
C SER A 38 -0.62 5.24 12.42
N LYS A 39 -0.44 5.38 13.74
CA LYS A 39 -1.55 5.42 14.70
C LYS A 39 -2.27 6.76 14.70
N SER A 40 -1.65 7.80 14.16
CA SER A 40 -2.24 9.12 14.06
C SER A 40 -2.64 9.40 12.61
N ASN A 41 -3.75 10.12 12.43
CA ASN A 41 -4.19 10.52 11.10
C ASN A 41 -3.35 11.71 10.64
N LEU A 42 -2.11 11.44 10.23
CA LEU A 42 -1.14 12.47 9.86
C LEU A 42 -1.20 12.86 8.39
N LEU A 43 -2.02 12.20 7.58
CA LEU A 43 -2.15 12.54 6.16
C LEU A 43 -2.98 13.81 6.03
N LYS A 44 -2.34 14.97 6.13
CA LYS A 44 -2.98 16.28 6.03
C LYS A 44 -3.35 16.62 4.59
N ASN A 45 -2.62 16.09 3.62
CA ASN A 45 -2.79 16.31 2.20
C ASN A 45 -3.17 14.99 1.53
N ASN A 46 -3.41 15.01 0.23
CA ASN A 46 -3.68 13.78 -0.50
C ASN A 46 -2.41 12.94 -0.68
N LEU A 47 -2.59 11.69 -1.09
CA LEU A 47 -1.51 10.74 -1.27
C LEU A 47 -0.45 11.23 -2.26
N SER A 48 -0.87 11.84 -3.38
CA SER A 48 0.06 12.32 -4.40
C SER A 48 0.99 13.41 -3.87
N GLU A 49 0.48 14.32 -3.03
CA GLU A 49 1.29 15.36 -2.39
C GLU A 49 2.28 14.77 -1.38
N ALA A 50 1.86 13.79 -0.61
CA ALA A 50 2.74 13.12 0.33
C ALA A 50 3.91 12.45 -0.39
N ILE A 51 3.64 11.80 -1.51
CA ILE A 51 4.65 11.12 -2.32
C ILE A 51 5.62 12.12 -2.96
N THR A 52 5.11 13.17 -3.60
CA THR A 52 5.97 14.17 -4.24
C THR A 52 6.84 14.91 -3.24
N THR A 53 6.30 15.24 -2.08
CA THR A 53 7.06 15.91 -1.02
C THR A 53 8.19 15.03 -0.50
N SER A 54 7.93 13.75 -0.28
CA SER A 54 8.92 12.82 0.26
C SER A 54 10.00 12.45 -0.74
N ILE A 55 9.64 12.28 -2.02
CA ILE A 55 10.57 11.80 -3.04
C ILE A 55 11.27 12.94 -3.77
N GLY A 56 10.59 14.10 -3.85
CA GLY A 56 11.15 15.28 -4.50
C GLY A 56 11.13 15.21 -6.02
N GLN A 57 10.24 14.41 -6.60
CA GLN A 57 10.06 14.29 -8.05
C GLN A 57 8.60 14.45 -8.41
N ASP A 58 8.35 14.73 -9.69
CA ASP A 58 7.00 14.93 -10.21
C ASP A 58 6.17 13.66 -10.10
N TYR A 59 4.91 13.81 -9.69
CA TYR A 59 4.02 12.66 -9.48
C TYR A 59 3.78 11.86 -10.77
N SER A 60 3.65 12.54 -11.90
CA SER A 60 3.46 11.86 -13.19
C SER A 60 4.59 10.90 -13.50
N TYR A 61 5.82 11.31 -13.23
CA TYR A 61 7.00 10.48 -13.42
C TYR A 61 6.98 9.27 -12.47
N ILE A 62 6.76 9.54 -11.19
CA ILE A 62 6.73 8.49 -10.15
C ILE A 62 5.62 7.47 -10.44
N SER A 63 4.42 7.96 -10.79
CA SER A 63 3.25 7.14 -11.08
C SER A 63 3.48 6.24 -12.29
N SER A 64 4.04 6.79 -13.39
CA SER A 64 4.36 6.00 -14.58
C SER A 64 5.39 4.93 -14.28
N LEU A 65 6.43 5.28 -13.57
CA LEU A 65 7.50 4.36 -13.20
C LEU A 65 6.96 3.20 -12.35
N PHE A 66 6.15 3.53 -11.35
CA PHE A 66 5.55 2.54 -10.46
C PHE A 66 4.64 1.57 -11.25
N SER A 67 3.77 2.11 -12.10
CA SER A 67 2.85 1.29 -12.89
C SER A 67 3.58 0.36 -13.86
N GLN A 68 4.65 0.82 -14.47
CA GLN A 68 5.44 0.01 -15.40
C GLN A 68 6.13 -1.17 -14.71
N GLN A 69 6.66 -0.97 -13.51
CA GLN A 69 7.41 -2.02 -12.81
C GLN A 69 6.54 -2.92 -11.96
N GLU A 70 5.46 -2.39 -11.40
CA GLU A 70 4.61 -3.14 -10.46
C GLU A 70 3.34 -3.70 -11.12
N ASN A 71 3.04 -3.36 -12.37
CA ASN A 71 1.81 -3.73 -13.07
C ASN A 71 0.54 -3.32 -12.30
N SER A 72 0.63 -2.24 -11.52
CA SER A 72 -0.46 -1.74 -10.68
C SER A 72 -0.21 -0.27 -10.42
N THR A 73 -1.29 0.49 -10.17
CA THR A 73 -1.17 1.91 -9.83
C THR A 73 -0.77 2.09 -8.37
N ILE A 74 -0.19 3.25 -8.05
CA ILE A 74 0.13 3.63 -6.67
C ILE A 74 -1.15 3.63 -5.82
N GLU A 75 -2.24 4.18 -6.36
CA GLU A 75 -3.54 4.25 -5.67
C GLU A 75 -4.06 2.85 -5.33
N HIS A 76 -3.96 1.92 -6.26
CA HIS A 76 -4.39 0.54 -6.03
C HIS A 76 -3.52 -0.15 -4.97
N TYR A 77 -2.21 0.05 -5.02
CA TYR A 77 -1.30 -0.46 -4.00
C TYR A 77 -1.67 0.07 -2.61
N TYR A 78 -1.96 1.37 -2.53
CA TYR A 78 -2.38 2.00 -1.28
C TYR A 78 -3.68 1.38 -0.74
N ILE A 79 -4.67 1.18 -1.63
CA ILE A 79 -5.93 0.53 -1.26
C ILE A 79 -5.68 -0.88 -0.69
N LEU A 80 -4.87 -1.68 -1.38
CA LEU A 80 -4.58 -3.04 -0.95
C LEU A 80 -3.88 -3.06 0.41
N GLN A 81 -2.94 -2.16 0.66
CA GLN A 81 -2.25 -2.07 1.94
C GLN A 81 -3.20 -1.65 3.06
N LYS A 82 -4.10 -0.70 2.79
CA LYS A 82 -5.13 -0.32 3.77
C LYS A 82 -6.03 -1.49 4.11
N ILE A 83 -6.49 -2.24 3.11
CA ILE A 83 -7.38 -3.38 3.33
C ILE A 83 -6.67 -4.46 4.17
N GLU A 84 -5.40 -4.74 3.90
CA GLU A 84 -4.64 -5.69 4.72
C GLU A 84 -4.55 -5.21 6.18
N ARG A 85 -4.34 -3.93 6.40
CA ARG A 85 -4.31 -3.37 7.75
C ARG A 85 -5.69 -3.43 8.43
N VAL A 86 -6.76 -3.17 7.68
CA VAL A 86 -8.13 -3.32 8.19
C VAL A 86 -8.36 -4.73 8.69
N LYS A 87 -7.95 -5.74 7.93
CA LYS A 87 -8.06 -7.15 8.34
C LYS A 87 -7.35 -7.41 9.66
N GLU A 88 -6.13 -6.92 9.81
CA GLU A 88 -5.37 -7.05 11.07
C GLU A 88 -6.09 -6.41 12.24
N LEU A 89 -6.59 -5.18 12.05
CA LEU A 89 -7.28 -4.44 13.11
C LEU A 89 -8.60 -5.08 13.51
N ILE A 90 -9.30 -5.68 12.55
CA ILE A 90 -10.53 -6.43 12.83
C ILE A 90 -10.22 -7.68 13.68
N VAL A 91 -9.16 -8.40 13.33
CA VAL A 91 -8.75 -9.60 14.07
C VAL A 91 -8.34 -9.27 15.51
N TYR A 92 -7.60 -8.17 15.70
CA TYR A 92 -7.22 -7.72 17.05
C TYR A 92 -8.41 -7.26 17.88
N ASP A 93 -9.47 -6.78 17.25
CA ASP A 93 -10.74 -6.40 17.88
C ASP A 93 -10.61 -5.37 19.02
N GLU A 94 -9.66 -4.46 18.90
CA GLU A 94 -9.45 -3.37 19.87
C GLU A 94 -10.12 -2.06 19.48
N LEU A 95 -10.43 -1.89 18.18
CA LEU A 95 -10.99 -0.66 17.63
C LEU A 95 -12.37 -0.92 17.03
N SER A 96 -13.24 0.09 17.13
CA SER A 96 -14.52 0.07 16.40
C SER A 96 -14.27 0.29 14.92
N LEU A 97 -15.25 -0.05 14.09
CA LEU A 97 -15.17 0.17 12.65
C LEU A 97 -14.99 1.66 12.31
N SER A 98 -15.65 2.55 13.07
CA SER A 98 -15.47 4.00 12.92
C SER A 98 -14.04 4.44 13.20
N GLU A 99 -13.44 3.90 14.25
CA GLU A 99 -12.05 4.20 14.62
C GLU A 99 -11.07 3.70 13.55
N ILE A 100 -11.30 2.50 13.01
CA ILE A 100 -10.49 1.94 11.92
C ILE A 100 -10.58 2.82 10.68
N ALA A 101 -11.80 3.22 10.30
CA ALA A 101 -12.02 4.08 9.14
C ALA A 101 -11.27 5.42 9.29
N PHE A 102 -11.37 6.04 10.47
CA PHE A 102 -10.67 7.29 10.75
C PHE A 102 -9.15 7.10 10.66
N GLN A 103 -8.63 6.06 11.29
CA GLN A 103 -7.18 5.81 11.33
C GLN A 103 -6.59 5.57 9.93
N LEU A 104 -7.37 4.94 9.05
CA LEU A 104 -6.90 4.58 7.71
C LEU A 104 -7.38 5.55 6.61
N HIS A 105 -7.75 6.76 7.00
CA HIS A 105 -8.04 7.88 6.09
C HIS A 105 -9.25 7.65 5.20
N TYR A 106 -10.24 6.89 5.67
CA TYR A 106 -11.52 6.79 4.99
C TYR A 106 -12.43 7.94 5.40
N SER A 107 -13.24 8.41 4.45
CA SER A 107 -14.18 9.50 4.71
C SER A 107 -15.33 9.06 5.65
N SER A 108 -15.65 7.77 5.68
CA SER A 108 -16.73 7.21 6.48
C SER A 108 -16.57 5.71 6.65
N THR A 109 -17.30 5.11 7.60
CA THR A 109 -17.39 3.66 7.73
C THR A 109 -18.01 3.02 6.47
N SER A 110 -18.95 3.73 5.86
CA SER A 110 -19.60 3.28 4.62
C SER A 110 -18.60 3.16 3.49
N HIS A 111 -17.70 4.14 3.33
CA HIS A 111 -16.63 4.12 2.32
C HIS A 111 -15.69 2.94 2.56
N LEU A 112 -15.27 2.73 3.81
CA LEU A 112 -14.44 1.58 4.17
C LEU A 112 -15.13 0.27 3.83
N SER A 113 -16.40 0.11 4.22
CA SER A 113 -17.15 -1.13 4.01
C SER A 113 -17.30 -1.47 2.53
N LYS A 114 -17.59 -0.49 1.70
CA LYS A 114 -17.73 -0.67 0.25
C LYS A 114 -16.41 -1.08 -0.38
N GLN A 115 -15.32 -0.41 -0.02
CA GLN A 115 -14.00 -0.73 -0.57
C GLN A 115 -13.52 -2.10 -0.09
N PHE A 116 -13.73 -2.41 1.19
CA PHE A 116 -13.38 -3.71 1.76
C PHE A 116 -14.10 -4.85 1.03
N LYS A 117 -15.40 -4.69 0.82
CA LYS A 117 -16.20 -5.69 0.09
C LYS A 117 -15.75 -5.84 -1.35
N LYS A 118 -15.42 -4.73 -2.01
CA LYS A 118 -14.95 -4.76 -3.40
C LYS A 118 -13.63 -5.53 -3.53
N VAL A 119 -12.73 -5.39 -2.57
CA VAL A 119 -11.41 -6.04 -2.62
C VAL A 119 -11.47 -7.48 -2.13
N THR A 120 -12.19 -7.75 -1.04
CA THR A 120 -12.18 -9.07 -0.38
C THR A 120 -13.37 -9.95 -0.72
N GLY A 121 -14.47 -9.37 -1.18
CA GLY A 121 -15.74 -10.07 -1.37
C GLY A 121 -16.60 -10.13 -0.11
N PHE A 122 -16.14 -9.65 1.02
CA PHE A 122 -16.84 -9.67 2.31
C PHE A 122 -16.98 -8.27 2.87
N THR A 123 -18.03 -8.02 3.64
CA THR A 123 -18.11 -6.82 4.47
C THR A 123 -17.17 -6.99 5.66
N PRO A 124 -16.73 -5.88 6.31
CA PRO A 124 -15.93 -6.00 7.53
C PRO A 124 -16.59 -6.84 8.62
N THR A 125 -17.91 -6.70 8.78
CA THR A 125 -18.67 -7.48 9.76
C THR A 125 -18.67 -8.97 9.42
N ASP A 126 -18.90 -9.32 8.16
CA ASP A 126 -18.83 -10.70 7.68
C ASP A 126 -17.45 -11.30 7.88
N PHE A 127 -16.41 -10.54 7.60
CA PHE A 127 -15.03 -10.97 7.80
C PHE A 127 -14.74 -11.25 9.27
N LYS A 128 -15.19 -10.36 10.16
CA LYS A 128 -15.03 -10.53 11.60
C LYS A 128 -15.73 -11.81 12.08
N ASN A 129 -16.95 -12.05 11.62
CA ASN A 129 -17.71 -13.25 12.00
C ASN A 129 -17.04 -14.53 11.50
N LEU A 130 -16.52 -14.52 10.26
CA LEU A 130 -15.77 -15.65 9.70
C LEU A 130 -14.54 -15.99 10.52
N LYS A 131 -13.76 -14.99 10.91
CA LYS A 131 -12.56 -15.19 11.73
C LYS A 131 -12.91 -15.66 13.13
N GLY A 132 -14.00 -15.15 13.72
CA GLY A 132 -14.50 -15.60 15.01
C GLY A 132 -14.91 -17.07 14.99
N GLN A 133 -15.66 -17.50 13.98
CA GLN A 133 -16.07 -18.90 13.80
C GLN A 133 -14.88 -19.82 13.64
N LYS A 134 -13.91 -19.44 12.82
CA LYS A 134 -12.70 -20.21 12.59
C LYS A 134 -11.89 -20.38 13.88
N ARG A 135 -11.79 -19.32 14.68
CA ARG A 135 -11.09 -19.36 15.97
C ARG A 135 -11.80 -20.29 16.94
N MET A 136 -13.12 -20.21 17.05
CA MET A 136 -13.93 -21.10 17.91
C MET A 136 -13.79 -22.56 17.49
N SER A 137 -13.78 -22.82 16.20
CA SER A 137 -13.59 -24.17 15.66
C SER A 137 -12.25 -24.77 16.04
N ILE A 138 -11.20 -23.98 16.05
CA ILE A 138 -9.87 -24.38 16.47
C ILE A 138 -9.81 -24.61 17.99
N GLU A 139 -10.44 -23.76 18.78
CA GLU A 139 -10.47 -23.88 20.24
C GLU A 139 -11.25 -25.11 20.72
N ASN A 140 -12.22 -25.57 19.95
CA ASN A 140 -13.04 -26.73 20.26
C ASN A 140 -12.40 -28.07 19.86
N LEU A 141 -11.23 -28.04 19.23
CA LEU A 141 -10.47 -29.22 18.90
C LEU A 141 -9.63 -29.68 20.07
#